data_bb4bea144b49d1f3ca0ac904ce7424d9
#
_entry.id   bb4bea144b49d1f3ca0ac904ce7424d9
#
_cell.length_a   1.000
_cell.length_b   1.000
_cell.length_c   1.000
_cell.angle_alpha   90.00
_cell.angle_beta   90.00
_cell.angle_gamma   90.00
#
_symmetry.space_group_name_H-M   'P 1'
#
loop_
_entity.id
_entity.type
_entity.pdbx_description
1 polymer ?
#
loop_
_entity_poly.entity_id
_entity_poly.type
_entity_poly.pdbx_seq_one_letter_code
_entity_poly.pdbx_strand_id
1 'polypeptide(L)'
;DAIVDSSARPVLYSVFQQKQDAASYRALLGEAAGKIRAARTIMDSSNTANDRAALARRALTPDERLDNRVETAAAIRLLNEASSTLMDMAGSSGFAESSLAQQYWRDFNVGSRHVIFNAYVSNEAFGTSVLGRAQEILPADCV
;
A
#
# COMPACT_ATOMS: atom_id res chain seq x y z
N ASP A 1 -10.83 -0.05 -12.79
CA ASP A 1 -11.72 -0.40 -13.90
C ASP A 1 -12.40 -1.75 -13.68
N ALA A 2 -11.69 -2.91 -13.58
CA ALA A 2 -12.34 -4.24 -13.47
C ALA A 2 -13.34 -4.37 -12.30
N ILE A 3 -13.09 -3.76 -11.14
CA ILE A 3 -14.02 -3.77 -10.00
C ILE A 3 -15.24 -2.90 -10.30
N VAL A 4 -15.04 -1.72 -10.88
CA VAL A 4 -16.12 -0.83 -11.29
C VAL A 4 -16.95 -1.48 -12.38
N ASP A 5 -16.33 -2.09 -13.38
CA ASP A 5 -17.01 -2.79 -14.47
C ASP A 5 -17.85 -3.97 -13.96
N SER A 6 -17.41 -4.63 -12.87
CA SER A 6 -18.16 -5.71 -12.23
C SER A 6 -19.32 -5.24 -11.33
N SER A 7 -19.41 -3.94 -11.02
CA SER A 7 -20.37 -3.38 -10.06
C SER A 7 -21.84 -3.52 -10.50
N ALA A 8 -22.07 -3.58 -11.81
CA ALA A 8 -23.40 -3.80 -12.41
C ALA A 8 -23.87 -5.27 -12.38
N ARG A 9 -23.01 -6.21 -11.96
CA ARG A 9 -23.38 -7.62 -11.85
C ARG A 9 -24.14 -7.89 -10.55
N PRO A 10 -25.01 -8.92 -10.52
CA PRO A 10 -25.75 -9.27 -9.30
C PRO A 10 -24.81 -9.81 -8.20
N VAL A 11 -25.24 -9.64 -6.96
CA VAL A 11 -24.68 -10.39 -5.81
C VAL A 11 -25.44 -11.71 -5.73
N LEU A 12 -24.81 -12.82 -6.11
CA LEU A 12 -25.44 -14.13 -6.10
C LEU A 12 -25.92 -14.48 -4.68
N TYR A 13 -27.05 -15.18 -4.64
CA TYR A 13 -27.74 -15.57 -3.38
C TYR A 13 -28.16 -14.39 -2.50
N SER A 14 -28.40 -13.22 -3.09
CA SER A 14 -28.90 -12.02 -2.41
C SER A 14 -30.03 -11.37 -3.19
N VAL A 15 -30.65 -10.36 -2.59
CA VAL A 15 -31.70 -9.53 -3.23
C VAL A 15 -31.10 -8.48 -4.17
N PHE A 16 -29.80 -8.25 -4.16
CA PHE A 16 -29.14 -7.20 -4.93
C PHE A 16 -28.92 -7.64 -6.37
N GLN A 17 -29.61 -6.98 -7.30
CA GLN A 17 -29.44 -7.20 -8.74
C GLN A 17 -28.16 -6.57 -9.29
N GLN A 18 -27.61 -5.59 -8.58
CA GLN A 18 -26.32 -4.97 -8.88
C GLN A 18 -25.52 -4.85 -7.59
N LYS A 19 -24.21 -5.17 -7.64
CA LYS A 19 -23.32 -5.04 -6.49
C LYS A 19 -23.29 -3.61 -5.93
N GLN A 20 -23.35 -2.63 -6.83
CA GLN A 20 -23.34 -1.21 -6.45
C GLN A 20 -24.56 -0.78 -5.59
N ASP A 21 -25.64 -1.55 -5.58
CA ASP A 21 -26.82 -1.26 -4.76
C ASP A 21 -26.62 -1.68 -3.30
N ALA A 22 -25.69 -2.62 -3.05
CA ALA A 22 -25.37 -3.05 -1.71
C ALA A 22 -24.53 -1.99 -0.97
N ALA A 23 -25.01 -1.55 0.19
CA ALA A 23 -24.30 -0.58 1.02
C ALA A 23 -22.90 -1.07 1.43
N SER A 24 -22.77 -2.37 1.73
CA SER A 24 -21.51 -3.01 2.07
C SER A 24 -20.49 -2.94 0.91
N TYR A 25 -20.93 -3.16 -0.32
CA TYR A 25 -20.05 -3.06 -1.50
C TYR A 25 -19.51 -1.63 -1.68
N ARG A 26 -20.38 -0.63 -1.54
CA ARG A 26 -19.97 0.79 -1.62
C ARG A 26 -19.02 1.18 -0.49
N ALA A 27 -19.26 0.67 0.72
CA ALA A 27 -18.40 0.94 1.87
C ALA A 27 -17.00 0.34 1.67
N LEU A 28 -16.89 -0.92 1.23
CA LEU A 28 -15.62 -1.58 0.94
C LEU A 28 -14.85 -0.88 -0.19
N LEU A 29 -15.55 -0.47 -1.25
CA LEU A 29 -14.93 0.28 -2.34
C LEU A 29 -14.39 1.64 -1.86
N GLY A 30 -15.16 2.34 -1.04
CA GLY A 30 -14.76 3.61 -0.43
C GLY A 30 -13.55 3.46 0.49
N GLU A 31 -13.52 2.41 1.31
CA GLU A 31 -12.38 2.08 2.18
C GLU A 31 -11.12 1.79 1.37
N ALA A 32 -11.20 0.92 0.36
CA ALA A 32 -10.06 0.59 -0.49
C ALA A 32 -9.54 1.84 -1.22
N ALA A 33 -10.42 2.65 -1.78
CA ALA A 33 -10.07 3.90 -2.45
C ALA A 33 -9.40 4.90 -1.48
N GLY A 34 -9.90 5.00 -0.25
CA GLY A 34 -9.31 5.83 0.81
C GLY A 34 -7.88 5.42 1.15
N LYS A 35 -7.65 4.11 1.33
CA LYS A 35 -6.32 3.55 1.59
C LYS A 35 -5.34 3.82 0.45
N ILE A 36 -5.77 3.64 -0.80
CA ILE A 36 -4.94 3.93 -1.99
C ILE A 36 -4.57 5.42 -2.05
N ARG A 37 -5.53 6.30 -1.79
CA ARG A 37 -5.25 7.75 -1.75
C ARG A 37 -4.28 8.13 -0.64
N ALA A 38 -4.45 7.58 0.56
CA ALA A 38 -3.54 7.82 1.68
C ALA A 38 -2.12 7.33 1.37
N ALA A 39 -1.99 6.12 0.84
CA ALA A 39 -0.70 5.57 0.43
C ALA A 39 -0.02 6.45 -0.62
N ARG A 40 -0.77 6.93 -1.62
CA ARG A 40 -0.25 7.85 -2.64
C ARG A 40 0.25 9.16 -2.02
N THR A 41 -0.52 9.77 -1.12
CA THR A 41 -0.12 11.00 -0.44
C THR A 41 1.18 10.82 0.35
N ILE A 42 1.33 9.70 1.05
CA ILE A 42 2.56 9.37 1.78
C ILE A 42 3.75 9.26 0.79
N MET A 43 3.59 8.51 -0.30
CA MET A 43 4.66 8.35 -1.29
C MET A 43 5.01 9.66 -2.00
N ASP A 44 4.03 10.51 -2.31
CA ASP A 44 4.27 11.83 -2.92
C ASP A 44 5.05 12.74 -1.95
N SER A 45 4.82 12.64 -0.62
CA SER A 45 5.58 13.34 0.41
C SER A 45 7.05 12.89 0.42
N SER A 46 7.29 11.59 0.51
CA SER A 46 8.64 11.00 0.50
C SER A 46 9.40 11.37 -0.79
N ASN A 47 8.75 11.25 -1.94
CA ASN A 47 9.36 11.61 -3.23
C ASN A 47 9.73 13.09 -3.27
N THR A 48 8.88 13.98 -2.75
CA THR A 48 9.16 15.41 -2.68
C THR A 48 10.38 15.70 -1.80
N ALA A 49 10.57 15.01 -0.68
CA ALA A 49 11.74 15.15 0.18
C ALA A 49 13.01 14.68 -0.54
N ASN A 50 12.95 13.55 -1.24
CA ASN A 50 14.05 13.01 -2.04
C ASN A 50 14.45 13.96 -3.17
N ASP A 51 13.47 14.52 -3.91
CA ASP A 51 13.70 15.47 -4.98
C ASP A 51 14.36 16.75 -4.48
N ARG A 52 13.96 17.27 -3.32
CA ARG A 52 14.58 18.43 -2.68
C ARG A 52 16.06 18.18 -2.34
N ALA A 53 16.38 17.00 -1.79
CA ALA A 53 17.76 16.63 -1.50
C ALA A 53 18.59 16.50 -2.78
N ALA A 54 18.05 15.89 -3.81
CA ALA A 54 18.70 15.74 -5.12
C ALA A 54 18.96 17.09 -5.79
N LEU A 55 17.97 17.99 -5.80
CA LEU A 55 18.12 19.35 -6.33
C LEU A 55 19.17 20.17 -5.56
N ALA A 56 19.25 19.97 -4.26
CA ALA A 56 20.29 20.58 -3.41
C ALA A 56 21.65 19.88 -3.54
N ARG A 57 21.77 18.84 -4.37
CA ARG A 57 23.00 18.02 -4.55
C ARG A 57 23.59 17.52 -3.23
N ARG A 58 22.73 17.14 -2.29
CA ARG A 58 23.13 16.55 -1.01
C ARG A 58 22.57 15.15 -0.83
N ALA A 59 23.23 14.34 -0.03
CA ALA A 59 22.66 13.10 0.45
C ALA A 59 21.48 13.36 1.40
N LEU A 60 20.59 12.40 1.53
CA LEU A 60 19.59 12.38 2.60
C LEU A 60 20.30 12.26 3.95
N THR A 61 19.79 12.96 4.94
CA THR A 61 20.21 12.76 6.33
C THR A 61 19.77 11.40 6.85
N PRO A 62 20.36 10.89 7.94
CA PRO A 62 19.87 9.66 8.59
C PRO A 62 18.37 9.72 8.92
N ASP A 63 17.89 10.81 9.47
CA ASP A 63 16.47 10.98 9.81
C ASP A 63 15.59 10.94 8.56
N GLU A 64 15.94 11.66 7.49
CA GLU A 64 15.20 11.62 6.23
C GLU A 64 15.14 10.19 5.62
N ARG A 65 16.19 9.39 5.81
CA ARG A 65 16.19 7.99 5.36
C ARG A 65 15.27 7.11 6.23
N LEU A 66 15.24 7.34 7.54
CA LEU A 66 14.32 6.63 8.43
C LEU A 66 12.88 7.01 8.16
N ASP A 67 12.59 8.30 7.92
CA ASP A 67 11.27 8.78 7.51
C ASP A 67 10.82 8.08 6.23
N ASN A 68 11.64 8.07 5.18
CA ASN A 68 11.34 7.39 3.93
C ASN A 68 11.06 5.89 4.10
N ARG A 69 11.77 5.22 5.01
CA ARG A 69 11.55 3.79 5.28
C ARG A 69 10.22 3.52 5.95
N VAL A 70 9.90 4.27 7.01
CA VAL A 70 8.64 4.06 7.74
C VAL A 70 7.45 4.48 6.90
N GLU A 71 7.55 5.56 6.14
CA GLU A 71 6.52 6.02 5.20
C GLU A 71 6.27 4.98 4.10
N THR A 72 7.33 4.44 3.49
CA THR A 72 7.21 3.36 2.50
C THR A 72 6.54 2.13 3.10
N ALA A 73 6.94 1.70 4.29
CA ALA A 73 6.32 0.56 4.99
C ALA A 73 4.83 0.80 5.25
N ALA A 74 4.45 2.01 5.68
CA ALA A 74 3.06 2.39 5.90
C ALA A 74 2.25 2.39 4.59
N ALA A 75 2.78 2.98 3.53
CA ALA A 75 2.13 3.00 2.22
C ALA A 75 1.91 1.59 1.66
N ILE A 76 2.92 0.73 1.71
CA ILE A 76 2.82 -0.68 1.28
C ILE A 76 1.76 -1.43 2.07
N ARG A 77 1.67 -1.23 3.38
CA ARG A 77 0.63 -1.86 4.21
C ARG A 77 -0.76 -1.44 3.76
N LEU A 78 -1.00 -0.15 3.56
CA LEU A 78 -2.28 0.37 3.07
C LEU A 78 -2.65 -0.19 1.70
N LEU A 79 -1.68 -0.31 0.79
CA LEU A 79 -1.90 -0.87 -0.54
C LEU A 79 -2.17 -2.38 -0.49
N ASN A 80 -1.50 -3.14 0.39
CA ASN A 80 -1.79 -4.56 0.59
C ASN A 80 -3.22 -4.78 1.11
N GLU A 81 -3.65 -3.99 2.10
CA GLU A 81 -5.00 -4.05 2.63
C GLU A 81 -6.04 -3.70 1.55
N ALA A 82 -5.81 -2.61 0.80
CA ALA A 82 -6.70 -2.19 -0.28
C ALA A 82 -6.78 -3.25 -1.39
N SER A 83 -5.64 -3.79 -1.82
CA SER A 83 -5.60 -4.82 -2.87
C SER A 83 -6.33 -6.10 -2.47
N SER A 84 -6.21 -6.52 -1.20
CA SER A 84 -6.93 -7.67 -0.67
C SER A 84 -8.44 -7.41 -0.64
N THR A 85 -8.87 -6.24 -0.15
CA THR A 85 -10.29 -5.83 -0.18
C THR A 85 -10.85 -5.86 -1.61
N LEU A 86 -10.10 -5.35 -2.60
CA LEU A 86 -10.53 -5.36 -3.99
C LEU A 86 -10.64 -6.79 -4.56
N MET A 87 -9.76 -7.70 -4.18
CA MET A 87 -9.85 -9.12 -4.57
C MET A 87 -11.06 -9.81 -3.93
N ASP A 88 -11.36 -9.53 -2.67
CA ASP A 88 -12.56 -10.04 -2.00
C ASP A 88 -13.84 -9.55 -2.73
N MET A 89 -13.87 -8.29 -3.14
CA MET A 89 -14.96 -7.72 -3.93
C MET A 89 -15.09 -8.33 -5.32
N ALA A 90 -13.98 -8.72 -5.95
CA ALA A 90 -13.96 -9.42 -7.22
C ALA A 90 -14.53 -10.84 -7.11
N GLY A 91 -14.38 -11.46 -5.94
CA GLY A 91 -14.80 -12.84 -5.67
C GLY A 91 -13.93 -13.86 -6.42
N SER A 92 -14.39 -15.11 -6.45
CA SER A 92 -13.63 -16.22 -7.06
C SER A 92 -13.25 -16.00 -8.52
N SER A 93 -14.09 -15.31 -9.29
CA SER A 93 -13.79 -14.97 -10.69
C SER A 93 -12.61 -14.00 -10.84
N GLY A 94 -12.33 -13.22 -9.81
CA GLY A 94 -11.15 -12.33 -9.75
C GLY A 94 -9.83 -13.10 -9.74
N PHE A 95 -9.83 -14.38 -9.34
CA PHE A 95 -8.65 -15.23 -9.29
C PHE A 95 -8.41 -16.06 -10.57
N ALA A 96 -9.22 -15.89 -11.61
CA ALA A 96 -8.97 -16.57 -12.89
C ALA A 96 -7.62 -16.12 -13.47
N GLU A 97 -6.91 -17.03 -14.15
CA GLU A 97 -5.60 -16.75 -14.77
C GLU A 97 -5.64 -15.58 -15.76
N SER A 98 -6.78 -15.41 -16.45
CA SER A 98 -7.02 -14.30 -17.37
C SER A 98 -7.34 -12.96 -16.70
N SER A 99 -7.45 -12.94 -15.36
CA SER A 99 -7.83 -11.74 -14.60
C SER A 99 -6.63 -10.83 -14.37
N LEU A 100 -6.66 -9.62 -14.93
CA LEU A 100 -5.66 -8.59 -14.64
C LEU A 100 -5.63 -8.21 -13.14
N ALA A 101 -6.78 -8.27 -12.46
CA ALA A 101 -6.85 -7.98 -11.03
C ALA A 101 -5.99 -8.97 -10.21
N GLN A 102 -6.09 -10.28 -10.54
CA GLN A 102 -5.27 -11.32 -9.93
C GLN A 102 -3.79 -11.12 -10.23
N GLN A 103 -3.45 -10.79 -11.47
CA GLN A 103 -2.07 -10.55 -11.87
C GLN A 103 -1.47 -9.38 -11.06
N TYR A 104 -2.13 -8.23 -11.01
CA TYR A 104 -1.65 -7.08 -10.25
C TYR A 104 -1.58 -7.35 -8.75
N TRP A 105 -2.58 -8.03 -8.20
CA TRP A 105 -2.59 -8.41 -6.79
C TRP A 105 -1.40 -9.31 -6.45
N ARG A 106 -1.15 -10.35 -7.25
CA ARG A 106 -0.03 -11.27 -7.07
C ARG A 106 1.31 -10.55 -7.18
N ASP A 107 1.50 -9.79 -8.25
CA ASP A 107 2.76 -9.11 -8.55
C ASP A 107 3.08 -8.08 -7.45
N PHE A 108 2.07 -7.33 -7.00
CA PHE A 108 2.21 -6.41 -5.87
C PHE A 108 2.52 -7.16 -4.57
N ASN A 109 1.81 -8.24 -4.27
CA ASN A 109 2.06 -9.04 -3.07
C ASN A 109 3.46 -9.65 -3.04
N VAL A 110 4.00 -10.06 -4.19
CA VAL A 110 5.38 -10.54 -4.27
C VAL A 110 6.36 -9.38 -4.10
N GLY A 111 6.20 -8.29 -4.85
CA GLY A 111 7.09 -7.14 -4.79
C GLY A 111 7.13 -6.47 -3.42
N SER A 112 5.98 -6.35 -2.75
CA SER A 112 5.89 -5.74 -1.41
C SER A 112 6.60 -6.53 -0.31
N ARG A 113 6.98 -7.78 -0.56
CA ARG A 113 7.75 -8.62 0.38
C ARG A 113 9.25 -8.61 0.12
N HIS A 114 9.72 -7.78 -0.80
CA HIS A 114 11.15 -7.60 -1.01
C HIS A 114 11.81 -7.10 0.29
N VAL A 115 13.01 -7.58 0.57
CA VAL A 115 13.72 -7.33 1.86
C VAL A 115 13.84 -5.84 2.21
N ILE A 116 13.95 -4.96 1.22
CA ILE A 116 14.05 -3.50 1.44
C ILE A 116 12.77 -2.91 2.03
N PHE A 117 11.63 -3.56 1.85
CA PHE A 117 10.32 -3.15 2.33
C PHE A 117 9.90 -3.85 3.63
N ASN A 118 10.85 -4.46 4.35
CA ASN A 118 10.55 -5.14 5.60
C ASN A 118 10.03 -4.14 6.65
N ALA A 119 8.71 -4.15 6.85
CA ALA A 119 8.03 -3.23 7.75
C ALA A 119 8.47 -3.37 9.22
N TYR A 120 8.82 -4.59 9.68
CA TYR A 120 9.26 -4.79 11.06
C TYR A 120 10.57 -4.05 11.30
N VAL A 121 11.54 -4.22 10.42
CA VAL A 121 12.85 -3.54 10.51
C VAL A 121 12.69 -2.03 10.40
N SER A 122 11.87 -1.56 9.45
CA SER A 122 11.65 -0.12 9.26
C SER A 122 10.95 0.52 10.48
N ASN A 123 9.94 -0.13 11.02
CA ASN A 123 9.20 0.37 12.19
C ASN A 123 10.05 0.34 13.46
N GLU A 124 10.85 -0.71 13.66
CA GLU A 124 11.76 -0.81 14.82
C GLU A 124 12.83 0.28 14.76
N ALA A 125 13.45 0.47 13.60
CA ALA A 125 14.45 1.50 13.40
C ALA A 125 13.89 2.91 13.66
N PHE A 126 12.72 3.21 13.11
CA PHE A 126 12.05 4.49 13.33
C PHE A 126 11.62 4.67 14.79
N GLY A 127 11.03 3.64 15.41
CA GLY A 127 10.64 3.69 16.82
C GLY A 127 11.84 3.91 17.75
N THR A 128 13.01 3.34 17.42
CA THR A 128 14.26 3.56 18.14
C THR A 128 14.69 5.03 18.09
N SER A 129 14.59 5.66 16.91
CA SER A 129 14.86 7.08 16.72
C SER A 129 13.88 7.98 17.48
N VAL A 130 12.58 7.68 17.43
CA VAL A 130 11.55 8.42 18.19
C VAL A 130 11.83 8.41 19.70
N LEU A 131 12.42 7.34 20.22
CA LEU A 131 12.82 7.22 21.63
C LEU A 131 14.17 7.93 21.95
N GLY A 132 14.79 8.58 20.96
CA GLY A 132 16.09 9.22 21.10
C GLY A 132 17.25 8.25 21.38
N ARG A 133 17.09 6.97 20.98
CA ARG A 133 18.12 5.93 21.15
C ARG A 133 19.00 5.84 19.92
N ALA A 134 20.24 5.39 20.11
CA ALA A 134 21.16 5.14 18.99
C ALA A 134 20.57 4.06 18.06
N GLN A 135 20.66 4.31 16.76
CA GLN A 135 20.21 3.38 15.75
C GLN A 135 21.23 2.25 15.55
N GLU A 136 20.85 1.03 15.91
CA GLU A 136 21.66 -0.20 15.82
C GLU A 136 20.98 -1.27 14.95
N ILE A 137 19.78 -0.99 14.45
CA ILE A 137 18.94 -1.95 13.72
C ILE A 137 19.38 -2.08 12.26
N LEU A 138 19.79 -0.96 11.66
CA LEU A 138 20.22 -0.90 10.26
C LEU A 138 21.73 -0.75 10.18
N PRO A 139 22.37 -1.36 9.17
CA PRO A 139 23.77 -1.06 8.85
C PRO A 139 23.98 0.44 8.62
N ALA A 140 25.16 0.95 8.96
CA ALA A 140 25.47 2.38 8.88
C ALA A 140 25.31 2.99 7.48
N ASP A 141 25.51 2.19 6.44
CA ASP A 141 25.29 2.56 5.03
C ASP A 141 23.83 2.55 4.60
N CYS A 142 22.95 2.00 5.45
CA CYS A 142 21.51 1.92 5.23
C CYS A 142 20.69 2.99 6.00
N VAL A 143 21.36 3.79 6.84
CA VAL A 143 20.74 4.86 7.67
C VAL A 143 21.08 6.22 7.12
#